data_5e7be096af3f45c7e53eb6b19ff0adf5
#
_entry.id   5e7be096af3f45c7e53eb6b19ff0adf5
#
_cell.length_a   1.000
_cell.length_b   1.000
_cell.length_c   1.000
_cell.angle_alpha   90.00
_cell.angle_beta   90.00
_cell.angle_gamma   90.00
#
_symmetry.space_group_name_H-M   'P 1'
#
loop_
_entity.id
_entity.type
_entity.pdbx_description
1 polymer ?
#
loop_
_entity_poly.entity_id
_entity_poly.type
_entity_poly.pdbx_seq_one_letter_code
_entity_poly.pdbx_strand_id
1 'polypeptide(L)'
;MAHITNTKELAKTPLRKKALAIVEAGYAAIEITTAIKKRITVQKGILTVVFSDKKQGDARIDLNDYKRIFLIGIGKGSALASVTLAGILKDRMTRGIAIDVETVANPHARLELVAGTHPLPSPKNVKATQKMMRMVSNLETDDLVLXLCLCLCAGEGRRLR
;
A
#
# COMPACT_ATOMS: atom_id res chain seq x y z
N MET A 1 16.61 1.11 6.39
CA MET A 1 16.96 0.22 7.52
C MET A 1 17.53 -1.08 6.97
N ALA A 2 18.53 -1.70 7.64
CA ALA A 2 19.03 -3.01 7.21
C ALA A 2 17.98 -4.08 7.56
N HIS A 3 17.69 -4.96 6.61
CA HIS A 3 16.72 -6.05 6.80
C HIS A 3 17.37 -7.24 7.52
N ILE A 4 18.69 -7.40 7.35
CA ILE A 4 19.45 -8.48 8.01
C ILE A 4 20.12 -7.91 9.26
N THR A 5 19.57 -8.23 10.42
CA THR A 5 20.03 -7.65 11.71
C THR A 5 21.31 -8.31 12.25
N ASN A 6 21.55 -9.58 11.92
CA ASN A 6 22.71 -10.34 12.42
C ASN A 6 23.85 -10.46 11.39
N THR A 7 24.02 -9.42 10.57
CA THR A 7 25.04 -9.38 9.50
C THR A 7 26.45 -9.70 10.03
N LYS A 8 26.84 -9.19 11.21
CA LYS A 8 28.14 -9.42 11.80
C LYS A 8 28.43 -10.91 12.04
N GLU A 9 27.40 -11.66 12.44
CA GLU A 9 27.53 -13.09 12.71
C GLU A 9 27.57 -13.93 11.44
N LEU A 10 26.88 -13.48 10.40
CA LEU A 10 26.75 -14.22 9.14
C LEU A 10 27.88 -13.92 8.17
N ALA A 11 28.40 -12.69 8.14
CA ALA A 11 29.37 -12.19 7.15
C ALA A 11 30.84 -12.57 7.45
N LYS A 12 31.11 -13.82 7.82
CA LYS A 12 32.43 -14.29 8.28
C LYS A 12 33.43 -14.47 7.16
N THR A 13 33.00 -14.54 5.91
CA THR A 13 33.90 -14.68 4.73
C THR A 13 33.53 -13.65 3.66
N PRO A 14 34.47 -13.33 2.73
CA PRO A 14 34.16 -12.43 1.63
C PRO A 14 32.98 -12.90 0.77
N LEU A 15 32.84 -14.20 0.55
CA LEU A 15 31.73 -14.77 -0.23
C LEU A 15 30.40 -14.56 0.50
N ARG A 16 30.35 -14.81 1.81
CA ARG A 16 29.15 -14.58 2.62
C ARG A 16 28.75 -13.10 2.64
N LYS A 17 29.72 -12.19 2.72
CA LYS A 17 29.48 -10.74 2.64
C LYS A 17 28.80 -10.36 1.32
N LYS A 18 29.29 -10.88 0.20
CA LYS A 18 28.71 -10.65 -1.13
C LYS A 18 27.26 -11.21 -1.21
N ALA A 19 27.07 -12.44 -0.74
CA ALA A 19 25.74 -13.06 -0.74
C ALA A 19 24.75 -12.24 0.09
N LEU A 20 25.13 -11.82 1.30
CA LEU A 20 24.29 -10.99 2.16
C LEU A 20 23.96 -9.63 1.52
N ALA A 21 24.92 -9.03 0.83
CA ALA A 21 24.69 -7.77 0.11
C ALA A 21 23.64 -7.93 -1.01
N ILE A 22 23.68 -9.05 -1.73
CA ILE A 22 22.69 -9.36 -2.77
C ILE A 22 21.29 -9.53 -2.14
N VAL A 23 21.21 -10.28 -1.05
CA VAL A 23 19.95 -10.51 -0.34
C VAL A 23 19.39 -9.18 0.20
N GLU A 24 20.24 -8.36 0.82
CA GLU A 24 19.85 -7.04 1.35
C GLU A 24 19.31 -6.13 0.23
N ALA A 25 20.00 -6.13 -0.92
CA ALA A 25 19.57 -5.37 -2.10
C ALA A 25 18.20 -5.87 -2.63
N GLY A 26 17.97 -7.18 -2.61
CA GLY A 26 16.70 -7.78 -2.98
C GLY A 26 15.57 -7.32 -2.05
N TYR A 27 15.78 -7.38 -0.74
CA TYR A 27 14.79 -6.89 0.24
C TYR A 27 14.52 -5.40 0.07
N ALA A 28 15.56 -4.60 -0.12
CA ALA A 28 15.40 -3.15 -0.33
C ALA A 28 14.59 -2.84 -1.61
N ALA A 29 14.74 -3.67 -2.64
CA ALA A 29 14.04 -3.48 -3.93
C ALA A 29 12.52 -3.70 -3.82
N ILE A 30 12.10 -4.57 -2.91
CA ILE A 30 10.67 -4.91 -2.72
C ILE A 30 10.04 -4.22 -1.50
N GLU A 31 10.77 -3.31 -0.85
CA GLU A 31 10.28 -2.61 0.33
C GLU A 31 9.10 -1.70 -0.06
N ILE A 32 7.93 -1.95 0.54
CA ILE A 32 6.63 -1.36 0.17
C ILE A 32 6.66 0.17 0.23
N THR A 33 7.21 0.73 1.31
CA THR A 33 7.25 2.20 1.50
C THR A 33 8.06 2.86 0.39
N THR A 34 9.24 2.32 0.09
CA THR A 34 10.14 2.82 -0.96
C THR A 34 9.49 2.68 -2.33
N ALA A 35 8.89 1.52 -2.62
CA ALA A 35 8.22 1.26 -3.88
C ALA A 35 7.07 2.25 -4.13
N ILE A 36 6.26 2.52 -3.13
CA ILE A 36 5.14 3.48 -3.22
C ILE A 36 5.68 4.90 -3.40
N LYS A 37 6.60 5.35 -2.55
CA LYS A 37 7.14 6.72 -2.60
C LYS A 37 7.86 7.02 -3.93
N LYS A 38 8.44 5.99 -4.55
CA LYS A 38 9.12 6.12 -5.85
C LYS A 38 8.13 6.28 -7.00
N ARG A 39 6.91 5.75 -6.86
CA ARG A 39 5.93 5.68 -7.95
C ARG A 39 4.74 6.60 -7.76
N ILE A 40 4.43 6.98 -6.53
CA ILE A 40 3.26 7.80 -6.22
C ILE A 40 3.71 9.09 -5.54
N THR A 41 3.37 10.21 -6.14
CA THR A 41 3.68 11.54 -5.59
C THR A 41 2.46 12.45 -5.68
N VAL A 42 2.41 13.43 -4.77
CA VAL A 42 1.43 14.53 -4.85
C VAL A 42 2.21 15.83 -4.89
N GLN A 43 2.04 16.60 -5.95
CA GLN A 43 2.67 17.91 -6.10
C GLN A 43 1.62 18.92 -6.60
N LYS A 44 1.46 20.03 -5.90
CA LYS A 44 0.48 21.11 -6.25
C LYS A 44 -0.94 20.54 -6.43
N GLY A 45 -1.32 19.54 -5.65
CA GLY A 45 -2.64 18.91 -5.75
C GLY A 45 -2.75 17.81 -6.80
N ILE A 46 -1.74 17.63 -7.65
CA ILE A 46 -1.76 16.55 -8.66
C ILE A 46 -1.16 15.28 -8.09
N LEU A 47 -1.96 14.22 -8.03
CA LEU A 47 -1.50 12.87 -7.73
C LEU A 47 -0.98 12.25 -9.03
N THR A 48 0.28 11.83 -9.02
CA THR A 48 0.92 11.17 -10.16
C THR A 48 1.26 9.73 -9.77
N VAL A 49 0.88 8.77 -10.62
CA VAL A 49 1.25 7.35 -10.47
C VAL A 49 2.12 6.96 -11.68
N VAL A 50 3.37 6.62 -11.41
CA VAL A 50 4.34 6.19 -12.43
C VAL A 50 4.26 4.68 -12.61
N PHE A 51 3.88 4.22 -13.80
CA PHE A 51 3.84 2.79 -14.11
C PHE A 51 5.20 2.28 -14.58
N SER A 52 5.47 0.98 -14.34
CA SER A 52 6.70 0.32 -14.78
C SER A 52 6.74 0.19 -16.31
N ASP A 53 5.59 -0.04 -16.91
CA ASP A 53 5.47 -0.14 -18.37
C ASP A 53 5.33 1.26 -18.96
N LYS A 54 6.37 1.72 -19.64
CA LYS A 54 6.43 3.04 -20.27
C LYS A 54 5.37 3.22 -21.39
N LYS A 55 4.83 2.12 -21.92
CA LYS A 55 3.77 2.18 -22.92
C LYS A 55 2.45 2.69 -22.36
N GLN A 56 2.24 2.50 -21.05
CA GLN A 56 1.00 2.92 -20.39
C GLN A 56 0.94 4.43 -20.08
N GLY A 57 2.08 5.09 -20.03
CA GLY A 57 2.17 6.47 -19.57
C GLY A 57 1.83 6.61 -18.09
N ASP A 58 2.13 7.75 -17.50
CA ASP A 58 1.84 8.03 -16.10
C ASP A 58 0.37 8.45 -15.92
N ALA A 59 -0.29 7.95 -14.88
CA ALA A 59 -1.63 8.42 -14.51
C ALA A 59 -1.51 9.72 -13.69
N ARG A 60 -2.34 10.71 -14.01
CA ARG A 60 -2.39 11.98 -13.29
C ARG A 60 -3.82 12.31 -12.92
N ILE A 61 -4.04 12.61 -11.64
CA ILE A 61 -5.35 12.94 -11.08
C ILE A 61 -5.22 14.26 -10.32
N ASP A 62 -6.02 15.26 -10.70
CA ASP A 62 -6.07 16.49 -9.91
C ASP A 62 -6.95 16.26 -8.68
N LEU A 63 -6.34 16.23 -7.51
CA LEU A 63 -7.05 16.03 -6.26
C LEU A 63 -7.95 17.23 -5.87
N ASN A 64 -7.75 18.38 -6.52
CA ASN A 64 -8.59 19.57 -6.29
C ASN A 64 -9.99 19.41 -6.90
N ASP A 65 -10.16 18.49 -7.84
CA ASP A 65 -11.46 18.18 -8.44
C ASP A 65 -12.37 17.38 -7.51
N TYR A 66 -11.82 16.89 -6.37
CA TYR A 66 -12.55 16.00 -5.46
C TYR A 66 -12.72 16.63 -4.08
N LYS A 67 -13.94 16.59 -3.57
CA LYS A 67 -14.27 17.05 -2.21
C LYS A 67 -13.83 16.07 -1.15
N ARG A 68 -14.02 14.75 -1.41
CA ARG A 68 -13.67 13.70 -0.46
C ARG A 68 -12.77 12.67 -1.14
N ILE A 69 -11.74 12.23 -0.43
CA ILE A 69 -10.81 11.20 -0.91
C ILE A 69 -10.79 10.07 0.10
N PHE A 70 -11.22 8.90 -0.33
CA PHE A 70 -11.28 7.69 0.49
C PHE A 70 -10.16 6.73 0.11
N LEU A 71 -9.59 6.07 1.11
CA LEU A 71 -8.54 5.08 0.90
C LEU A 71 -9.00 3.71 1.42
N ILE A 72 -8.96 2.71 0.54
CA ILE A 72 -9.25 1.31 0.90
C ILE A 72 -8.01 0.47 0.62
N GLY A 73 -7.55 -0.26 1.65
CA GLY A 73 -6.42 -1.18 1.54
C GLY A 73 -6.87 -2.61 1.83
N ILE A 74 -6.53 -3.56 0.95
CA ILE A 74 -6.90 -4.98 1.11
C ILE A 74 -5.72 -5.87 0.75
N GLY A 75 -5.40 -6.81 1.63
CA GLY A 75 -4.39 -7.84 1.38
C GLY A 75 -3.10 -7.65 2.16
N LYS A 76 -2.20 -8.62 2.03
CA LYS A 76 -0.91 -8.60 2.74
C LYS A 76 -0.06 -7.40 2.31
N GLY A 77 0.42 -6.63 3.29
CA GLY A 77 1.18 -5.41 3.05
C GLY A 77 0.31 -4.17 2.87
N SER A 78 -1.02 -4.32 2.82
CA SER A 78 -1.92 -3.19 2.62
C SER A 78 -1.90 -2.20 3.79
N ALA A 79 -1.64 -2.66 5.02
CA ALA A 79 -1.51 -1.77 6.17
C ALA A 79 -0.35 -0.78 5.97
N LEU A 80 0.84 -1.28 5.66
CA LEU A 80 2.03 -0.44 5.42
C LEU A 80 1.85 0.43 4.17
N ALA A 81 1.28 -0.13 3.11
CA ALA A 81 0.99 0.59 1.87
C ALA A 81 0.02 1.75 2.12
N SER A 82 -1.05 1.49 2.91
CA SER A 82 -2.05 2.52 3.22
C SER A 82 -1.49 3.62 4.13
N VAL A 83 -0.67 3.26 5.12
CA VAL A 83 0.02 4.26 5.96
C VAL A 83 0.93 5.13 5.09
N THR A 84 1.68 4.51 4.17
CA THR A 84 2.58 5.24 3.26
C THR A 84 1.79 6.20 2.36
N LEU A 85 0.70 5.72 1.76
CA LEU A 85 -0.12 6.54 0.87
C LEU A 85 -0.86 7.64 1.64
N ALA A 86 -1.35 7.36 2.85
CA ALA A 86 -1.95 8.38 3.72
C ALA A 86 -0.95 9.51 4.02
N GLY A 87 0.32 9.17 4.23
CA GLY A 87 1.39 10.14 4.40
C GLY A 87 1.66 10.99 3.16
N ILE A 88 1.45 10.46 1.98
CA ILE A 88 1.56 11.20 0.70
C ILE A 88 0.35 12.12 0.50
N LEU A 89 -0.86 11.62 0.77
CA LEU A 89 -2.12 12.36 0.63
C LEU A 89 -2.29 13.44 1.70
N LYS A 90 -1.76 13.21 2.90
CA LYS A 90 -1.83 14.14 4.04
C LYS A 90 -3.31 14.51 4.36
N ASP A 91 -3.57 15.80 4.51
CA ASP A 91 -4.88 16.34 4.86
C ASP A 91 -5.93 16.20 3.75
N ARG A 92 -5.50 15.84 2.55
CA ARG A 92 -6.41 15.57 1.42
C ARG A 92 -7.25 14.30 1.66
N MET A 93 -6.69 13.31 2.38
CA MET A 93 -7.42 12.08 2.69
C MET A 93 -8.55 12.35 3.68
N THR A 94 -9.78 12.09 3.28
CA THR A 94 -10.96 12.24 4.13
C THR A 94 -11.04 11.12 5.16
N ARG A 95 -10.92 9.88 4.69
CA ARG A 95 -10.97 8.70 5.54
C ARG A 95 -10.37 7.49 4.82
N GLY A 96 -9.82 6.55 5.60
CA GLY A 96 -9.29 5.32 5.03
C GLY A 96 -9.52 4.13 5.96
N ILE A 97 -9.62 2.94 5.37
CA ILE A 97 -9.65 1.67 6.11
C ILE A 97 -8.77 0.68 5.36
N ALA A 98 -7.86 0.01 6.08
CA ALA A 98 -7.08 -1.07 5.49
C ALA A 98 -7.18 -2.33 6.33
N ILE A 99 -7.29 -3.49 5.65
CA ILE A 99 -7.29 -4.80 6.29
C ILE A 99 -6.07 -5.59 5.82
N ASP A 100 -5.28 -6.04 6.78
CA ASP A 100 -4.06 -6.82 6.57
C ASP A 100 -4.03 -7.97 7.57
N VAL A 101 -3.06 -8.85 7.50
CA VAL A 101 -2.83 -9.89 8.52
C VAL A 101 -2.24 -9.29 9.80
N GLU A 102 -1.54 -8.17 9.68
CA GLU A 102 -0.91 -7.45 10.79
C GLU A 102 -1.19 -5.95 10.67
N THR A 103 -1.19 -5.27 11.79
CA THR A 103 -1.20 -3.81 11.80
C THR A 103 0.23 -3.30 11.98
N VAL A 104 0.43 -2.06 11.56
CA VAL A 104 1.71 -1.34 11.69
C VAL A 104 1.47 -0.04 12.47
N ALA A 105 2.53 0.62 12.90
CA ALA A 105 2.41 1.94 13.51
C ALA A 105 1.71 2.90 12.53
N ASN A 106 0.70 3.59 13.00
CA ASN A 106 -0.14 4.45 12.16
C ASN A 106 -0.29 5.84 12.79
N PRO A 107 0.41 6.85 12.25
CA PRO A 107 0.30 8.23 12.75
C PRO A 107 -0.91 8.99 12.18
N HIS A 108 -1.73 8.36 11.32
CA HIS A 108 -2.81 9.04 10.60
C HIS A 108 -4.17 8.76 11.25
N ALA A 109 -4.71 9.72 11.98
CA ALA A 109 -6.00 9.58 12.70
C ALA A 109 -7.19 9.24 11.79
N ARG A 110 -7.12 9.61 10.51
CA ARG A 110 -8.18 9.34 9.53
C ARG A 110 -8.09 7.96 8.86
N LEU A 111 -7.06 7.16 9.19
CA LEU A 111 -6.84 5.83 8.64
C LEU A 111 -7.07 4.78 9.74
N GLU A 112 -8.01 3.86 9.53
CA GLU A 112 -8.22 2.72 10.41
C GLU A 112 -7.48 1.50 9.85
N LEU A 113 -6.67 0.84 10.67
CA LEU A 113 -6.01 -0.42 10.32
C LEU A 113 -6.67 -1.57 11.09
N VAL A 114 -7.02 -2.62 10.37
CA VAL A 114 -7.67 -3.81 10.94
C VAL A 114 -6.77 -5.03 10.70
N ALA A 115 -6.44 -5.76 11.78
CA ALA A 115 -5.80 -7.06 11.68
C ALA A 115 -6.88 -8.11 11.42
N GLY A 116 -6.95 -8.59 10.20
CA GLY A 116 -7.81 -9.69 9.78
C GLY A 116 -7.11 -11.03 9.93
N THR A 117 -7.67 -12.07 9.31
CA THR A 117 -7.07 -13.40 9.28
C THR A 117 -6.82 -13.87 7.85
N HIS A 118 -5.85 -14.74 7.67
CA HIS A 118 -5.44 -15.31 6.39
C HIS A 118 -4.85 -16.71 6.63
N PRO A 119 -5.09 -17.72 5.80
CA PRO A 119 -5.78 -17.66 4.51
C PRO A 119 -7.32 -17.66 4.60
N LEU A 120 -7.89 -18.09 5.69
CA LEU A 120 -9.35 -18.13 5.83
C LEU A 120 -9.86 -16.84 6.49
N PRO A 121 -10.90 -16.21 5.91
CA PRO A 121 -11.48 -15.03 6.53
C PRO A 121 -12.22 -15.38 7.82
N SER A 122 -12.24 -14.45 8.75
CA SER A 122 -12.92 -14.54 10.03
C SER A 122 -14.00 -13.44 10.14
N PRO A 123 -14.79 -13.45 11.22
CA PRO A 123 -15.72 -12.32 11.46
C PRO A 123 -15.03 -10.94 11.50
N LYS A 124 -13.74 -10.86 11.84
CA LYS A 124 -12.98 -9.60 11.78
C LYS A 124 -12.90 -9.08 10.35
N ASN A 125 -12.63 -9.98 9.39
CA ASN A 125 -12.58 -9.62 7.96
C ASN A 125 -13.94 -9.10 7.49
N VAL A 126 -15.03 -9.81 7.85
CA VAL A 126 -16.39 -9.42 7.50
C VAL A 126 -16.74 -8.03 8.06
N LYS A 127 -16.45 -7.79 9.34
CA LYS A 127 -16.70 -6.50 10.00
C LYS A 127 -15.91 -5.36 9.32
N ALA A 128 -14.65 -5.61 8.98
CA ALA A 128 -13.82 -4.61 8.29
C ALA A 128 -14.39 -4.29 6.90
N THR A 129 -14.77 -5.32 6.14
CA THR A 129 -15.39 -5.14 4.82
C THR A 129 -16.70 -4.37 4.93
N GLN A 130 -17.55 -4.68 5.90
CA GLN A 130 -18.78 -3.94 6.16
C GLN A 130 -18.52 -2.45 6.47
N LYS A 131 -17.46 -2.15 7.23
CA LYS A 131 -17.02 -0.76 7.48
C LYS A 131 -16.61 -0.07 6.18
N MET A 132 -15.82 -0.75 5.34
CA MET A 132 -15.40 -0.24 4.03
C MET A 132 -16.63 0.07 3.16
N MET A 133 -17.55 -0.88 3.07
CA MET A 133 -18.80 -0.70 2.28
C MET A 133 -19.61 0.50 2.78
N ARG A 134 -19.77 0.63 4.11
CA ARG A 134 -20.48 1.80 4.68
C ARG A 134 -19.74 3.11 4.41
N MET A 135 -18.40 3.11 4.42
CA MET A 135 -17.62 4.30 4.15
C MET A 135 -17.86 4.83 2.74
N VAL A 136 -18.12 3.91 1.78
CA VAL A 136 -18.30 4.27 0.37
C VAL A 136 -19.75 4.06 -0.11
N SER A 137 -20.74 3.96 0.79
CA SER A 137 -22.13 3.72 0.40
C SER A 137 -22.81 4.96 -0.20
N ASN A 138 -22.35 6.15 0.17
CA ASN A 138 -22.98 7.41 -0.26
C ASN A 138 -21.93 8.27 -1.00
N LEU A 139 -21.38 7.71 -2.07
CA LEU A 139 -20.43 8.44 -2.92
C LEU A 139 -21.18 9.38 -3.87
N GLU A 140 -20.60 10.53 -4.09
CA GLU A 140 -21.04 11.54 -5.05
C GLU A 140 -20.03 11.62 -6.21
N THR A 141 -20.39 12.35 -7.25
CA THR A 141 -19.57 12.45 -8.47
C THR A 141 -18.20 13.13 -8.22
N ASP A 142 -18.11 13.92 -7.16
CA ASP A 142 -16.88 14.61 -6.75
C ASP A 142 -16.15 13.89 -5.60
N ASP A 143 -16.39 12.59 -5.43
CA ASP A 143 -15.63 11.72 -4.52
C ASP A 143 -14.61 10.87 -5.27
N LEU A 144 -13.46 10.65 -4.67
CA LEU A 144 -12.42 9.77 -5.19
C LEU A 144 -12.20 8.61 -4.23
N VAL A 145 -12.21 7.38 -4.75
CA VAL A 145 -11.83 6.18 -3.97
C VAL A 145 -10.52 5.62 -4.52
N LEU A 146 -9.52 5.50 -3.67
CA LEU A 146 -8.23 4.89 -4.00
C LEU A 146 -8.14 3.49 -3.39
N UNK A 147 -8.04 2.36 -3.95
CA UNK A 147 -8.02 1.21 -3.62
C UNK A 147 -6.81 0.73 -3.79
N LEU A 148 -6.21 0.28 -2.88
CA LEU A 148 -4.98 -0.52 -2.85
C LEU A 148 -5.33 -1.99 -2.68
N CYS A 149 -5.23 -2.77 -3.71
CA CYS A 149 -5.39 -4.23 -3.65
C CYS A 149 -4.02 -4.89 -3.80
N LEU A 150 -3.47 -5.39 -2.70
CA LEU A 150 -2.19 -6.09 -2.67
C LEU A 150 -2.45 -7.60 -2.58
N CYS A 151 -3.01 -8.14 -3.66
CA CYS A 151 -3.25 -9.57 -3.78
C CYS A 151 -2.04 -10.21 -4.49
N LEU A 152 -1.27 -10.99 -3.75
CA LEU A 152 -0.24 -11.85 -4.34
C LEU A 152 -0.88 -13.10 -4.95
N CYS A 153 -1.83 -12.89 -5.84
CA CYS A 153 -2.33 -13.98 -6.68
C CYS A 153 -1.31 -14.20 -7.80
N ALA A 154 -0.33 -15.04 -7.53
CA ALA A 154 0.50 -15.61 -8.59
C ALA A 154 -0.41 -16.49 -9.45
N GLY A 155 -0.89 -15.99 -10.54
CA GLY A 155 -1.68 -16.81 -11.43
C GLY A 155 -2.42 -16.01 -12.48
N GLU A 156 -2.08 -16.32 -13.70
CA GLU A 156 -2.80 -16.13 -14.96
C GLU A 156 -3.77 -14.96 -15.03
N GLY A 157 -3.35 -13.94 -15.72
CA GLY A 157 -4.19 -12.78 -16.03
C GLY A 157 -5.42 -13.16 -16.84
N ARG A 158 -6.50 -13.55 -16.16
CA ARG A 158 -7.81 -13.53 -16.79
C ARG A 158 -8.29 -12.10 -16.81
N ARG A 159 -8.32 -11.51 -17.99
CA ARG A 159 -9.02 -10.25 -18.20
C ARG A 159 -10.50 -10.49 -17.90
N LEU A 160 -11.02 -9.83 -16.90
CA LEU A 160 -12.47 -9.72 -16.76
C LEU A 160 -12.95 -8.83 -17.91
N ARG A 161 -13.81 -9.38 -18.74
CA ARG A 161 -14.51 -8.65 -19.80
C ARG A 161 -15.68 -7.89 -19.18
#